data_74195b1294bb7079f362c83df85c7b47
#
_entry.id   74195b1294bb7079f362c83df85c7b47
#
_cell.length_a   1.000
_cell.length_b   1.000
_cell.length_c   1.000
_cell.angle_alpha   90.00
_cell.angle_beta   90.00
_cell.angle_gamma   90.00
#
_symmetry.space_group_name_H-M   'P 1'
#
loop_
_entity.id
_entity.type
_entity.pdbx_description
1 polymer ?
#
loop_
_entity_poly.entity_id
_entity_poly.type
_entity_poly.pdbx_seq_one_letter_code
_entity_poly.pdbx_strand_id
1 'polypeptide(L)'
;MTASALTPATSIELTEFGSADVMRLVTANLPAPAAGEVQLRQTAIGFNYIDIYQRMGKYPMPSPTGLGHEAAGVVEALGEGVHDLAIGDHVVYMNAGVGAYADRRNVQAAKMVKIPAGITDEDAAAVFFKAMTVQYLVKKTYAIQPGDVVLVHAAAGGVGLILCRWAKALGATVVGTAGSDAKCAMALEAGADACVNYSHPNWVEQVIAATGGRKARVVYDSVAAHTFMGSLDCTAPFGMVVLFGAASGPTPAFDPELLNKKGCLFLTRPSVFPHNADASTFRANAADVFSAMASGAIKATIGARYTLAQMAEAHRAAEARQTTGSIVIVP
;
A
#
# COMPACT_ATOMS: atom_id res chain seq x y z
N MET A 1 3.96 -24.51 36.80
CA MET A 1 3.41 -23.80 35.64
C MET A 1 3.14 -22.36 36.09
N THR A 2 4.04 -21.45 35.79
CA THR A 2 3.82 -20.00 36.02
C THR A 2 2.70 -19.57 35.11
N ALA A 3 1.64 -18.99 35.68
CA ALA A 3 0.55 -18.39 34.88
C ALA A 3 1.17 -17.41 33.88
N SER A 4 1.00 -17.69 32.59
CA SER A 4 1.44 -16.80 31.52
C SER A 4 0.77 -15.44 31.74
N ALA A 5 1.57 -14.38 31.90
CA ALA A 5 1.06 -13.07 32.15
C ALA A 5 0.22 -12.63 30.93
N LEU A 6 -1.06 -12.32 31.18
CA LEU A 6 -1.94 -11.74 30.19
C LEU A 6 -1.64 -10.24 30.04
N THR A 7 -1.52 -9.76 28.82
CA THR A 7 -1.22 -8.35 28.53
C THR A 7 -2.48 -7.67 27.97
N PRO A 8 -3.01 -6.61 28.57
CA PRO A 8 -4.13 -5.88 28.00
C PRO A 8 -3.78 -5.31 26.62
N ALA A 9 -4.70 -5.45 25.66
CA ALA A 9 -4.57 -4.90 24.32
C ALA A 9 -5.90 -4.32 23.86
N THR A 10 -5.84 -3.17 23.22
CA THR A 10 -6.98 -2.50 22.60
C THR A 10 -6.89 -2.63 21.10
N SER A 11 -7.98 -3.04 20.43
CA SER A 11 -8.01 -3.27 18.99
C SER A 11 -9.35 -2.90 18.38
N ILE A 12 -9.37 -2.79 17.05
CA ILE A 12 -10.60 -2.70 16.28
C ILE A 12 -11.10 -4.11 15.93
N GLU A 13 -12.37 -4.36 16.21
CA GLU A 13 -13.09 -5.58 15.85
C GLU A 13 -14.28 -5.27 14.94
N LEU A 14 -14.54 -6.19 14.01
CA LEU A 14 -15.72 -6.23 13.15
C LEU A 14 -16.53 -7.49 13.48
N THR A 15 -17.80 -7.32 13.82
CA THR A 15 -18.77 -8.42 13.96
C THR A 15 -19.69 -8.51 12.74
N GLU A 16 -19.70 -7.49 11.90
CA GLU A 16 -20.43 -7.39 10.64
C GLU A 16 -19.62 -6.56 9.63
N PHE A 17 -20.00 -6.63 8.36
CA PHE A 17 -19.38 -5.85 7.28
C PHE A 17 -20.30 -4.72 6.86
N GLY A 18 -19.73 -3.55 6.47
CA GLY A 18 -20.54 -2.41 6.06
C GLY A 18 -19.83 -1.07 6.06
N SER A 19 -20.51 -0.03 6.55
CA SER A 19 -19.99 1.33 6.66
C SER A 19 -18.85 1.43 7.69
N ALA A 20 -18.22 2.60 7.79
CA ALA A 20 -17.18 2.83 8.80
C ALA A 20 -17.67 2.64 10.25
N ASP A 21 -18.97 2.70 10.47
CA ASP A 21 -19.58 2.62 11.81
C ASP A 21 -19.62 1.19 12.38
N VAL A 22 -19.32 0.16 11.57
CA VAL A 22 -19.27 -1.24 12.05
C VAL A 22 -18.00 -1.54 12.87
N MET A 23 -16.99 -0.68 12.82
CA MET A 23 -15.76 -0.84 13.58
C MET A 23 -15.99 -0.55 15.07
N ARG A 24 -15.62 -1.51 15.92
CA ARG A 24 -15.73 -1.41 17.38
C ARG A 24 -14.36 -1.43 18.03
N LEU A 25 -14.12 -0.49 18.93
CA LEU A 25 -12.94 -0.52 19.79
C LEU A 25 -13.21 -1.50 20.94
N VAL A 26 -12.37 -2.51 21.06
CA VAL A 26 -12.49 -3.55 22.09
C VAL A 26 -11.18 -3.67 22.86
N THR A 27 -11.25 -4.04 24.13
CA THR A 27 -10.08 -4.35 24.95
C THR A 27 -10.17 -5.81 25.40
N ALA A 28 -9.11 -6.57 25.12
CA ALA A 28 -8.99 -7.97 25.51
C ALA A 28 -7.58 -8.25 26.03
N ASN A 29 -7.41 -9.37 26.72
CA ASN A 29 -6.10 -9.81 27.18
C ASN A 29 -5.43 -10.67 26.13
N LEU A 30 -4.22 -10.30 25.71
CA LEU A 30 -3.36 -11.14 24.88
C LEU A 30 -2.64 -12.18 25.72
N PRO A 31 -2.59 -13.44 25.26
CA PRO A 31 -1.69 -14.44 25.85
C PRO A 31 -0.23 -14.09 25.56
N ALA A 32 0.70 -14.74 26.27
CA ALA A 32 2.09 -14.70 25.88
C ALA A 32 2.26 -15.21 24.43
N PRO A 33 3.27 -14.70 23.69
CA PRO A 33 3.50 -15.11 22.32
C PRO A 33 3.80 -16.62 22.22
N ALA A 34 3.18 -17.30 21.27
CA ALA A 34 3.41 -18.71 21.00
C ALA A 34 4.79 -18.93 20.36
N ALA A 35 5.19 -20.19 20.17
CA ALA A 35 6.44 -20.53 19.49
C ALA A 35 6.50 -19.86 18.10
N GLY A 36 7.60 -19.18 17.79
CA GLY A 36 7.80 -18.43 16.57
C GLY A 36 7.10 -17.08 16.51
N GLU A 37 6.37 -16.68 17.55
CA GLU A 37 5.70 -15.39 17.63
C GLU A 37 6.48 -14.37 18.46
N VAL A 38 6.15 -13.12 18.24
CA VAL A 38 6.64 -11.96 18.99
C VAL A 38 5.44 -11.16 19.47
N GLN A 39 5.44 -10.76 20.74
CA GLN A 39 4.51 -9.74 21.21
C GLN A 39 5.08 -8.36 20.90
N LEU A 40 4.31 -7.59 20.13
CA LEU A 40 4.68 -6.27 19.66
C LEU A 40 3.79 -5.22 20.32
N ARG A 41 4.37 -4.20 20.93
CA ARG A 41 3.69 -2.94 21.23
C ARG A 41 3.81 -2.06 20.00
N GLN A 42 2.69 -1.85 19.34
CA GLN A 42 2.64 -1.06 18.12
C GLN A 42 2.71 0.44 18.46
N THR A 43 3.52 1.18 17.72
CA THR A 43 3.74 2.61 17.88
C THR A 43 3.20 3.41 16.70
N ALA A 44 3.05 2.74 15.55
CA ALA A 44 2.46 3.31 14.35
C ALA A 44 1.84 2.20 13.49
N ILE A 45 0.65 2.45 12.97
CA ILE A 45 -0.09 1.50 12.13
C ILE A 45 -0.32 2.16 10.77
N GLY A 46 0.00 1.45 9.69
CA GLY A 46 -0.25 1.91 8.34
C GLY A 46 -1.68 1.59 7.89
N PHE A 47 -2.37 2.61 7.40
CA PHE A 47 -3.67 2.46 6.77
C PHE A 47 -3.50 2.13 5.28
N ASN A 48 -4.28 1.15 4.79
CA ASN A 48 -4.29 0.74 3.39
C ASN A 48 -5.71 0.66 2.82
N TYR A 49 -5.87 0.94 1.53
CA TYR A 49 -7.20 0.96 0.92
C TYR A 49 -7.88 -0.42 0.90
N ILE A 50 -7.09 -1.51 1.00
CA ILE A 50 -7.60 -2.87 1.15
C ILE A 50 -8.42 -3.04 2.43
N ASP A 51 -8.08 -2.32 3.49
CA ASP A 51 -8.77 -2.35 4.77
C ASP A 51 -10.24 -1.88 4.61
N ILE A 52 -10.47 -0.89 3.72
CA ILE A 52 -11.82 -0.45 3.35
C ILE A 52 -12.57 -1.58 2.63
N TYR A 53 -11.92 -2.24 1.66
CA TYR A 53 -12.57 -3.33 0.92
C TYR A 53 -12.97 -4.49 1.83
N GLN A 54 -12.12 -4.83 2.78
CA GLN A 54 -12.36 -5.87 3.77
C GLN A 54 -13.47 -5.48 4.73
N ARG A 55 -13.43 -4.27 5.30
CA ARG A 55 -14.50 -3.76 6.15
C ARG A 55 -15.86 -3.78 5.45
N MET A 56 -15.90 -3.45 4.15
CA MET A 56 -17.13 -3.48 3.33
C MET A 56 -17.57 -4.88 2.93
N GLY A 57 -16.82 -5.93 3.25
CA GLY A 57 -17.12 -7.31 2.83
C GLY A 57 -16.86 -7.61 1.35
N LYS A 58 -16.14 -6.72 0.64
CA LYS A 58 -15.77 -6.96 -0.78
C LYS A 58 -14.72 -8.07 -0.93
N TYR A 59 -13.94 -8.31 0.10
CA TYR A 59 -13.08 -9.48 0.23
C TYR A 59 -13.60 -10.36 1.36
N PRO A 60 -13.81 -11.67 1.12
CA PRO A 60 -14.29 -12.59 2.16
C PRO A 60 -13.34 -12.62 3.36
N MET A 61 -13.89 -12.44 4.55
CA MET A 61 -13.20 -12.56 5.83
C MET A 61 -14.08 -13.29 6.84
N PRO A 62 -13.50 -13.98 7.86
CA PRO A 62 -14.28 -14.51 8.95
C PRO A 62 -14.95 -13.38 9.75
N SER A 63 -15.97 -13.72 10.55
CA SER A 63 -16.59 -12.82 11.52
C SER A 63 -16.78 -13.57 12.84
N PRO A 64 -16.39 -13.01 14.01
CA PRO A 64 -15.74 -11.70 14.18
C PRO A 64 -14.31 -11.68 13.66
N THR A 65 -13.78 -10.50 13.34
CA THR A 65 -12.42 -10.34 12.83
C THR A 65 -11.80 -8.98 13.20
N GLY A 66 -10.47 -8.93 13.26
CA GLY A 66 -9.74 -7.66 13.28
C GLY A 66 -9.62 -7.05 11.89
N LEU A 67 -8.98 -5.89 11.78
CA LEU A 67 -8.72 -5.17 10.54
C LEU A 67 -7.28 -4.64 10.51
N GLY A 68 -6.77 -4.31 9.30
CA GLY A 68 -5.43 -3.80 9.10
C GLY A 68 -4.38 -4.88 8.83
N HIS A 69 -3.35 -4.53 8.07
CA HIS A 69 -2.34 -5.46 7.54
C HIS A 69 -0.90 -5.15 7.94
N GLU A 70 -0.59 -3.93 8.37
CA GLU A 70 0.76 -3.50 8.70
C GLU A 70 0.81 -2.65 9.97
N ALA A 71 1.89 -2.77 10.71
CA ALA A 71 2.25 -1.84 11.77
C ALA A 71 3.76 -1.91 12.04
N ALA A 72 4.27 -0.84 12.62
CA ALA A 72 5.58 -0.75 13.24
C ALA A 72 5.47 -0.66 14.76
N GLY A 73 6.49 -1.08 15.47
CA GLY A 73 6.51 -1.02 16.92
C GLY A 73 7.73 -1.66 17.55
N VAL A 74 7.66 -1.84 18.85
CA VAL A 74 8.75 -2.34 19.70
C VAL A 74 8.43 -3.74 20.19
N VAL A 75 9.38 -4.64 20.10
CA VAL A 75 9.29 -6.00 20.61
C VAL A 75 9.25 -5.97 22.14
N GLU A 76 8.17 -6.50 22.75
CA GLU A 76 7.99 -6.57 24.22
C GLU A 76 8.25 -7.99 24.76
N ALA A 77 7.95 -9.05 23.99
CA ALA A 77 8.22 -10.44 24.40
C ALA A 77 8.47 -11.32 23.19
N LEU A 78 9.20 -12.40 23.40
CA LEU A 78 9.56 -13.39 22.37
C LEU A 78 8.96 -14.75 22.75
N GLY A 79 8.36 -15.44 21.78
CA GLY A 79 7.99 -16.83 21.88
C GLY A 79 9.19 -17.75 21.66
N GLU A 80 9.02 -19.02 22.00
CA GLU A 80 10.06 -20.03 21.82
C GLU A 80 10.53 -20.10 20.36
N GLY A 81 11.84 -20.27 20.13
CA GLY A 81 12.43 -20.43 18.80
C GLY A 81 12.62 -19.12 18.00
N VAL A 82 12.33 -17.96 18.58
CA VAL A 82 12.65 -16.67 17.97
C VAL A 82 14.08 -16.27 18.36
N HIS A 83 14.99 -16.23 17.38
CA HIS A 83 16.41 -15.92 17.60
C HIS A 83 16.90 -14.68 16.84
N ASP A 84 16.17 -14.25 15.81
CA ASP A 84 16.56 -13.15 14.92
C ASP A 84 16.15 -11.77 15.48
N LEU A 85 15.34 -11.72 16.53
CA LEU A 85 14.81 -10.52 17.16
C LEU A 85 15.16 -10.49 18.66
N ALA A 86 15.22 -9.30 19.24
CA ALA A 86 15.44 -9.07 20.66
C ALA A 86 14.36 -8.13 21.22
N ILE A 87 14.10 -8.23 22.53
CA ILE A 87 13.25 -7.26 23.24
C ILE A 87 13.88 -5.87 23.09
N GLY A 88 13.05 -4.88 22.73
CA GLY A 88 13.47 -3.53 22.44
C GLY A 88 13.78 -3.26 20.96
N ASP A 89 13.84 -4.29 20.10
CA ASP A 89 13.99 -4.06 18.66
C ASP A 89 12.79 -3.31 18.10
N HIS A 90 13.07 -2.30 17.27
CA HIS A 90 12.08 -1.65 16.44
C HIS A 90 11.87 -2.43 15.15
N VAL A 91 10.64 -2.82 14.88
CA VAL A 91 10.30 -3.70 13.76
C VAL A 91 9.07 -3.17 13.00
N VAL A 92 8.98 -3.54 11.74
CA VAL A 92 7.76 -3.38 10.95
C VAL A 92 7.35 -4.73 10.37
N TYR A 93 6.04 -4.96 10.27
CA TYR A 93 5.52 -6.17 9.66
C TYR A 93 4.41 -5.85 8.65
N MET A 94 4.18 -6.78 7.74
CA MET A 94 3.01 -6.81 6.88
C MET A 94 2.58 -8.25 6.58
N ASN A 95 1.31 -8.42 6.16
CA ASN A 95 0.81 -9.73 5.72
C ASN A 95 0.90 -10.83 6.80
N ALA A 96 0.65 -10.46 8.06
CA ALA A 96 0.59 -11.37 9.20
C ALA A 96 -0.87 -11.71 9.58
N GLY A 97 -1.75 -11.82 8.59
CA GLY A 97 -3.20 -11.83 8.79
C GLY A 97 -3.73 -10.44 9.16
N VAL A 98 -5.06 -10.30 9.17
CA VAL A 98 -5.74 -9.07 9.62
C VAL A 98 -5.62 -8.88 11.13
N GLY A 99 -5.84 -7.64 11.62
CA GLY A 99 -5.78 -7.31 13.05
C GLY A 99 -4.63 -6.39 13.43
N ALA A 100 -4.02 -5.68 12.46
CA ALA A 100 -3.01 -4.68 12.75
C ALA A 100 -3.57 -3.43 13.46
N TYR A 101 -4.88 -3.19 13.41
CA TYR A 101 -5.49 -2.08 14.13
C TYR A 101 -5.62 -2.39 15.63
N ALA A 102 -4.49 -2.39 16.31
CA ALA A 102 -4.34 -2.69 17.73
C ALA A 102 -3.16 -1.91 18.33
N ASP A 103 -3.16 -1.70 19.64
CA ASP A 103 -2.00 -1.16 20.36
C ASP A 103 -0.95 -2.26 20.64
N ARG A 104 -1.38 -3.51 20.78
CA ARG A 104 -0.53 -4.69 20.96
C ARG A 104 -1.03 -5.87 20.17
N ARG A 105 -0.11 -6.68 19.69
CA ARG A 105 -0.43 -7.89 18.90
C ARG A 105 0.68 -8.94 19.01
N ASN A 106 0.28 -10.23 19.02
CA ASN A 106 1.22 -11.32 18.75
C ASN A 106 1.31 -11.55 17.23
N VAL A 107 2.51 -11.60 16.70
CA VAL A 107 2.79 -11.70 15.26
C VAL A 107 3.91 -12.68 15.00
N GLN A 108 3.81 -13.49 13.97
CA GLN A 108 4.87 -14.41 13.55
C GLN A 108 6.16 -13.64 13.21
N ALA A 109 7.27 -13.97 13.83
CA ALA A 109 8.58 -13.33 13.62
C ALA A 109 9.01 -13.35 12.14
N ALA A 110 8.66 -14.41 11.41
CA ALA A 110 8.94 -14.54 9.97
C ALA A 110 8.27 -13.45 9.10
N LYS A 111 7.28 -12.73 9.62
CA LYS A 111 6.56 -11.63 8.94
C LYS A 111 7.07 -10.25 9.33
N MET A 112 8.15 -10.18 10.11
CA MET A 112 8.75 -8.95 10.60
C MET A 112 10.13 -8.72 10.01
N VAL A 113 10.51 -7.45 9.93
CA VAL A 113 11.88 -7.00 9.66
C VAL A 113 12.24 -5.87 10.61
N LYS A 114 13.50 -5.81 11.02
CA LYS A 114 14.02 -4.70 11.83
C LYS A 114 14.00 -3.42 11.01
N ILE A 115 13.60 -2.33 11.64
CA ILE A 115 13.66 -0.99 11.04
C ILE A 115 15.11 -0.50 11.14
N PRO A 116 15.76 -0.13 10.02
CA PRO A 116 17.12 0.39 10.05
C PRO A 116 17.21 1.70 10.82
N ALA A 117 18.39 1.95 11.42
CA ALA A 117 18.68 3.22 12.08
C ALA A 117 18.43 4.42 11.13
N GLY A 118 17.84 5.48 11.66
CA GLY A 118 17.49 6.69 10.90
C GLY A 118 16.10 6.67 10.25
N ILE A 119 15.37 5.55 10.31
CA ILE A 119 13.96 5.46 9.89
C ILE A 119 13.12 5.36 11.17
N THR A 120 12.12 6.23 11.30
CA THR A 120 11.19 6.17 12.43
C THR A 120 10.13 5.07 12.23
N ASP A 121 9.54 4.58 13.32
CA ASP A 121 8.42 3.63 13.24
C ASP A 121 7.26 4.20 12.43
N GLU A 122 7.00 5.50 12.57
CA GLU A 122 5.93 6.19 11.85
C GLU A 122 6.22 6.25 10.33
N ASP A 123 7.46 6.56 9.94
CA ASP A 123 7.86 6.53 8.53
C ASP A 123 7.80 5.10 7.96
N ALA A 124 8.24 4.12 8.73
CA ALA A 124 8.14 2.71 8.35
C ALA A 124 6.68 2.32 8.13
N ALA A 125 5.77 2.55 9.08
CA ALA A 125 4.35 2.23 8.95
C ALA A 125 3.66 3.02 7.82
N ALA A 126 4.08 4.27 7.56
CA ALA A 126 3.55 5.07 6.48
C ALA A 126 3.90 4.53 5.08
N VAL A 127 5.06 3.86 4.95
CA VAL A 127 5.67 3.51 3.67
C VAL A 127 5.63 2.01 3.37
N PHE A 128 5.82 1.14 4.37
CA PHE A 128 6.28 -0.23 4.15
C PHE A 128 5.37 -1.05 3.22
N PHE A 129 4.10 -1.24 3.55
CA PHE A 129 3.17 -2.03 2.71
C PHE A 129 3.02 -1.42 1.31
N LYS A 130 2.98 -0.08 1.23
CA LYS A 130 2.85 0.67 -0.02
C LYS A 130 4.11 0.53 -0.86
N ALA A 131 5.29 0.64 -0.25
CA ALA A 131 6.56 0.49 -0.94
C ALA A 131 6.84 -0.96 -1.35
N MET A 132 6.44 -1.95 -0.55
CA MET A 132 6.45 -3.36 -0.94
C MET A 132 5.54 -3.62 -2.15
N THR A 133 4.43 -2.88 -2.25
CA THR A 133 3.59 -2.88 -3.46
C THR A 133 4.35 -2.27 -4.64
N VAL A 134 4.95 -1.10 -4.47
CA VAL A 134 5.71 -0.46 -5.55
C VAL A 134 6.90 -1.31 -5.99
N GLN A 135 7.60 -1.93 -5.04
CA GLN A 135 8.78 -2.77 -5.31
C GLN A 135 8.46 -3.85 -6.35
N TYR A 136 7.42 -4.65 -6.14
CA TYR A 136 7.09 -5.68 -7.11
C TYR A 136 6.53 -5.09 -8.42
N LEU A 137 5.80 -3.97 -8.36
CA LEU A 137 5.28 -3.31 -9.54
C LEU A 137 6.41 -2.89 -10.49
N VAL A 138 7.45 -2.21 -9.97
CA VAL A 138 8.52 -1.61 -10.77
C VAL A 138 9.69 -2.56 -11.06
N LYS A 139 9.81 -3.68 -10.35
CA LYS A 139 10.93 -4.63 -10.48
C LYS A 139 10.54 -6.02 -10.95
N LYS A 140 9.30 -6.47 -10.69
CA LYS A 140 8.85 -7.84 -10.98
C LYS A 140 7.73 -7.90 -12.01
N THR A 141 6.69 -7.06 -11.87
CA THR A 141 5.57 -7.04 -12.81
C THR A 141 6.01 -6.42 -14.13
N TYR A 142 6.60 -5.25 -14.07
CA TYR A 142 7.28 -4.61 -15.19
C TYR A 142 8.59 -4.00 -14.66
N ALA A 143 9.72 -4.56 -15.07
CA ALA A 143 11.02 -4.05 -14.70
C ALA A 143 11.31 -2.75 -15.47
N ILE A 144 11.06 -1.61 -14.83
CA ILE A 144 11.26 -0.28 -15.43
C ILE A 144 12.71 -0.13 -15.88
N GLN A 145 12.88 0.31 -17.14
CA GLN A 145 14.18 0.64 -17.73
C GLN A 145 14.36 2.16 -17.84
N PRO A 146 15.59 2.66 -17.76
CA PRO A 146 15.88 4.07 -18.05
C PRO A 146 15.31 4.50 -19.42
N GLY A 147 14.59 5.62 -19.44
CA GLY A 147 13.95 6.15 -20.64
C GLY A 147 12.53 5.61 -20.93
N ASP A 148 12.05 4.64 -20.18
CA ASP A 148 10.64 4.22 -20.26
C ASP A 148 9.69 5.38 -19.93
N VAL A 149 8.58 5.44 -20.61
CA VAL A 149 7.46 6.31 -20.24
C VAL A 149 6.50 5.51 -19.39
N VAL A 150 6.21 6.01 -18.19
CA VAL A 150 5.37 5.37 -17.17
C VAL A 150 4.17 6.26 -16.87
N LEU A 151 2.97 5.70 -16.91
CA LEU A 151 1.75 6.37 -16.45
C LEU A 151 1.33 5.85 -15.08
N VAL A 152 1.10 6.76 -14.14
CA VAL A 152 0.68 6.43 -12.77
C VAL A 152 -0.66 7.09 -12.46
N HIS A 153 -1.72 6.30 -12.31
CA HIS A 153 -3.02 6.80 -11.87
C HIS A 153 -3.05 6.99 -10.33
N ALA A 154 -3.88 7.94 -9.88
CA ALA A 154 -3.95 8.38 -8.48
C ALA A 154 -2.55 8.73 -7.91
N ALA A 155 -1.78 9.48 -8.68
CA ALA A 155 -0.37 9.78 -8.43
C ALA A 155 -0.09 10.51 -7.09
N ALA A 156 -1.07 11.22 -6.51
CA ALA A 156 -0.98 11.87 -5.21
C ALA A 156 -1.42 10.99 -4.01
N GLY A 157 -1.80 9.74 -4.26
CA GLY A 157 -2.12 8.78 -3.20
C GLY A 157 -0.87 8.17 -2.57
N GLY A 158 -1.04 7.45 -1.44
CA GLY A 158 0.10 6.86 -0.71
C GLY A 158 1.01 5.98 -1.57
N VAL A 159 0.44 5.08 -2.39
CA VAL A 159 1.24 4.27 -3.34
C VAL A 159 1.73 5.14 -4.50
N GLY A 160 0.88 6.05 -5.02
CA GLY A 160 1.18 6.87 -6.20
C GLY A 160 2.41 7.75 -6.00
N LEU A 161 2.53 8.44 -4.86
CA LEU A 161 3.69 9.29 -4.54
C LEU A 161 4.99 8.48 -4.46
N ILE A 162 4.95 7.28 -3.87
CA ILE A 162 6.11 6.38 -3.80
C ILE A 162 6.47 5.88 -5.20
N LEU A 163 5.46 5.50 -5.98
CA LEU A 163 5.65 4.99 -7.35
C LEU A 163 6.26 6.06 -8.27
N CYS A 164 5.77 7.31 -8.22
CA CYS A 164 6.35 8.41 -8.98
C CYS A 164 7.83 8.62 -8.64
N ARG A 165 8.17 8.68 -7.34
CA ARG A 165 9.56 8.85 -6.90
C ARG A 165 10.45 7.70 -7.33
N TRP A 166 10.01 6.46 -7.11
CA TRP A 166 10.83 5.29 -7.40
C TRP A 166 11.00 5.06 -8.90
N ALA A 167 9.94 5.21 -9.69
CA ALA A 167 10.04 5.16 -11.15
C ALA A 167 10.98 6.25 -11.71
N LYS A 168 10.91 7.47 -11.17
CA LYS A 168 11.82 8.55 -11.52
C LYS A 168 13.28 8.22 -11.17
N ALA A 169 13.52 7.68 -9.98
CA ALA A 169 14.85 7.24 -9.55
C ALA A 169 15.41 6.08 -10.42
N LEU A 170 14.55 5.29 -11.04
CA LEU A 170 14.92 4.26 -12.02
C LEU A 170 15.17 4.82 -13.43
N GLY A 171 15.05 6.14 -13.62
CA GLY A 171 15.33 6.81 -14.89
C GLY A 171 14.15 6.89 -15.86
N ALA A 172 12.92 6.61 -15.39
CA ALA A 172 11.73 6.74 -16.22
C ALA A 172 11.30 8.20 -16.43
N THR A 173 10.57 8.45 -17.52
CA THR A 173 9.72 9.62 -17.69
C THR A 173 8.35 9.27 -17.05
N VAL A 174 7.98 9.98 -16.01
CA VAL A 174 6.79 9.68 -15.23
C VAL A 174 5.68 10.68 -15.52
N VAL A 175 4.55 10.19 -16.02
CA VAL A 175 3.32 10.98 -16.16
C VAL A 175 2.34 10.50 -15.08
N GLY A 176 1.88 11.42 -14.24
CA GLY A 176 0.86 11.14 -13.23
C GLY A 176 -0.53 11.51 -13.71
N THR A 177 -1.56 10.94 -13.09
CA THR A 177 -2.90 11.52 -13.11
C THR A 177 -3.48 11.63 -11.70
N ALA A 178 -4.27 12.65 -11.45
CA ALA A 178 -4.93 12.86 -10.15
C ALA A 178 -6.31 13.48 -10.34
N GLY A 179 -7.12 13.53 -9.27
CA GLY A 179 -8.49 13.99 -9.31
C GLY A 179 -8.66 15.51 -9.12
N SER A 180 -7.57 16.27 -8.99
CA SER A 180 -7.59 17.75 -8.90
C SER A 180 -6.21 18.31 -9.19
N ASP A 181 -6.15 19.60 -9.55
CA ASP A 181 -4.90 20.28 -9.85
C ASP A 181 -3.96 20.37 -8.62
N ALA A 182 -4.51 20.57 -7.43
CA ALA A 182 -3.75 20.53 -6.19
C ALA A 182 -3.07 19.16 -5.97
N LYS A 183 -3.75 18.07 -6.30
CA LYS A 183 -3.18 16.71 -6.26
C LYS A 183 -2.15 16.49 -7.38
N CYS A 184 -2.35 17.09 -8.54
CA CYS A 184 -1.34 17.06 -9.61
C CYS A 184 -0.04 17.76 -9.17
N ALA A 185 -0.12 18.91 -8.49
CA ALA A 185 1.06 19.59 -7.93
C ALA A 185 1.86 18.68 -6.99
N MET A 186 1.20 17.92 -6.11
CA MET A 186 1.87 16.96 -5.23
C MET A 186 2.57 15.83 -6.00
N ALA A 187 2.00 15.36 -7.10
CA ALA A 187 2.63 14.34 -7.94
C ALA A 187 3.88 14.89 -8.64
N LEU A 188 3.86 16.14 -9.10
CA LEU A 188 5.02 16.83 -9.66
C LEU A 188 6.14 16.98 -8.62
N GLU A 189 5.83 17.41 -7.39
CA GLU A 189 6.78 17.47 -6.27
C GLU A 189 7.34 16.08 -5.91
N ALA A 190 6.57 15.02 -6.17
CA ALA A 190 7.02 13.64 -6.02
C ALA A 190 7.83 13.10 -7.19
N GLY A 191 8.21 13.96 -8.15
CA GLY A 191 9.10 13.61 -9.26
C GLY A 191 8.39 13.16 -10.54
N ALA A 192 7.06 13.31 -10.65
CA ALA A 192 6.41 13.17 -11.94
C ALA A 192 6.84 14.31 -12.88
N ASP A 193 7.13 13.99 -14.14
CA ASP A 193 7.53 14.96 -15.17
C ASP A 193 6.32 15.77 -15.66
N ALA A 194 5.14 15.17 -15.61
CA ALA A 194 3.86 15.82 -15.87
C ALA A 194 2.76 15.19 -15.03
N CYS A 195 1.69 15.91 -14.77
CA CYS A 195 0.51 15.34 -14.16
C CYS A 195 -0.76 15.94 -14.78
N VAL A 196 -1.73 15.08 -15.06
CA VAL A 196 -2.99 15.42 -15.72
C VAL A 196 -4.15 15.20 -14.76
N ASN A 197 -5.06 16.17 -14.69
CA ASN A 197 -6.27 16.04 -13.93
C ASN A 197 -7.29 15.20 -14.70
N TYR A 198 -7.53 13.95 -14.27
CA TYR A 198 -8.46 13.04 -14.96
C TYR A 198 -9.95 13.38 -14.74
N SER A 199 -10.27 14.44 -14.00
CA SER A 199 -11.66 14.97 -13.94
C SER A 199 -12.04 15.73 -15.22
N HIS A 200 -11.08 16.10 -16.06
CA HIS A 200 -11.33 16.68 -17.35
C HIS A 200 -11.67 15.60 -18.39
N PRO A 201 -12.65 15.80 -19.26
CA PRO A 201 -13.10 14.77 -20.21
C PRO A 201 -12.03 14.38 -21.24
N ASN A 202 -11.08 15.24 -21.54
CA ASN A 202 -9.97 15.03 -22.50
C ASN A 202 -8.64 14.65 -21.83
N TRP A 203 -8.70 14.02 -20.64
CA TRP A 203 -7.49 13.66 -19.90
C TRP A 203 -6.59 12.67 -20.68
N VAL A 204 -7.17 11.76 -21.49
CA VAL A 204 -6.41 10.79 -22.30
C VAL A 204 -5.53 11.51 -23.32
N GLU A 205 -6.10 12.47 -24.05
CA GLU A 205 -5.37 13.26 -25.03
C GLU A 205 -4.26 14.11 -24.36
N GLN A 206 -4.54 14.64 -23.16
CA GLN A 206 -3.54 15.38 -22.38
C GLN A 206 -2.39 14.48 -21.93
N VAL A 207 -2.67 13.24 -21.48
CA VAL A 207 -1.62 12.26 -21.13
C VAL A 207 -0.80 11.92 -22.36
N ILE A 208 -1.41 11.64 -23.50
CA ILE A 208 -0.70 11.32 -24.74
C ILE A 208 0.20 12.51 -25.16
N ALA A 209 -0.32 13.72 -25.08
CA ALA A 209 0.48 14.93 -25.36
C ALA A 209 1.67 15.07 -24.38
N ALA A 210 1.45 14.85 -23.09
CA ALA A 210 2.48 14.90 -22.06
C ALA A 210 3.61 13.87 -22.26
N THR A 211 3.32 12.76 -22.94
CA THR A 211 4.32 11.76 -23.33
C THR A 211 5.03 12.09 -24.65
N GLY A 212 4.75 13.24 -25.25
CA GLY A 212 5.24 13.60 -26.60
C GLY A 212 4.71 12.67 -27.69
N GLY A 213 3.48 12.13 -27.52
CA GLY A 213 2.83 11.19 -28.45
C GLY A 213 3.32 9.74 -28.37
N ARG A 214 4.35 9.43 -27.57
CA ARG A 214 4.94 8.07 -27.45
C ARG A 214 4.05 7.07 -26.73
N LYS A 215 3.09 7.54 -25.92
CA LYS A 215 2.29 6.76 -24.97
C LYS A 215 3.16 6.07 -23.91
N ALA A 216 2.52 5.46 -22.92
CA ALA A 216 3.22 4.82 -21.80
C ALA A 216 3.61 3.37 -22.15
N ARG A 217 4.83 2.99 -21.82
CA ARG A 217 5.28 1.60 -21.91
C ARG A 217 4.61 0.73 -20.84
N VAL A 218 4.34 1.30 -19.68
CA VAL A 218 3.55 0.67 -18.62
C VAL A 218 2.61 1.69 -18.00
N VAL A 219 1.38 1.27 -17.72
CA VAL A 219 0.34 2.03 -17.00
C VAL A 219 0.04 1.32 -15.70
N TYR A 220 0.27 2.00 -14.59
CA TYR A 220 -0.08 1.52 -13.24
C TYR A 220 -1.42 2.11 -12.81
N ASP A 221 -2.45 1.28 -12.78
CA ASP A 221 -3.82 1.69 -12.51
C ASP A 221 -4.35 1.09 -11.19
N SER A 222 -4.56 1.97 -10.20
CA SER A 222 -5.19 1.66 -8.92
C SER A 222 -6.65 2.13 -8.82
N VAL A 223 -7.15 2.80 -9.86
CA VAL A 223 -8.47 3.46 -9.89
C VAL A 223 -9.52 2.55 -10.50
N ALA A 224 -9.21 1.92 -11.60
CA ALA A 224 -9.98 0.94 -12.37
C ALA A 224 -11.22 1.53 -13.06
N ALA A 225 -12.44 1.43 -12.51
CA ALA A 225 -13.68 1.72 -13.24
C ALA A 225 -13.63 3.02 -14.08
N HIS A 226 -13.09 4.10 -13.54
CA HIS A 226 -13.04 5.41 -14.23
C HIS A 226 -11.86 5.57 -15.19
N THR A 227 -10.80 4.78 -15.04
CA THR A 227 -9.55 4.99 -15.78
C THR A 227 -9.23 3.88 -16.78
N PHE A 228 -9.75 2.67 -16.57
CA PHE A 228 -9.32 1.46 -17.29
C PHE A 228 -9.34 1.62 -18.82
N MET A 229 -10.43 2.10 -19.40
CA MET A 229 -10.53 2.24 -20.86
C MET A 229 -9.52 3.26 -21.38
N GLY A 230 -9.36 4.39 -20.70
CA GLY A 230 -8.34 5.38 -21.05
C GLY A 230 -6.92 4.89 -20.79
N SER A 231 -6.71 4.01 -19.79
CA SER A 231 -5.42 3.35 -19.56
C SER A 231 -4.99 2.55 -20.80
N LEU A 232 -5.93 1.81 -21.43
CA LEU A 232 -5.66 1.10 -22.69
C LEU A 232 -5.27 2.08 -23.80
N ASP A 233 -5.95 3.23 -23.89
CA ASP A 233 -5.67 4.26 -24.90
C ASP A 233 -4.32 4.96 -24.69
N CYS A 234 -3.90 5.14 -23.45
CA CYS A 234 -2.63 5.73 -23.09
C CYS A 234 -1.43 4.77 -23.21
N THR A 235 -1.68 3.46 -23.40
CA THR A 235 -0.62 2.45 -23.48
C THR A 235 -0.05 2.35 -24.89
N ALA A 236 1.27 2.31 -25.01
CA ALA A 236 1.99 2.12 -26.27
C ALA A 236 1.78 0.68 -26.82
N PRO A 237 1.91 0.44 -28.12
CA PRO A 237 1.88 -0.92 -28.65
C PRO A 237 2.86 -1.85 -27.90
N PHE A 238 2.42 -3.07 -27.61
CA PHE A 238 3.13 -4.08 -26.79
C PHE A 238 3.45 -3.58 -25.37
N GLY A 239 2.76 -2.53 -24.89
CA GLY A 239 2.86 -2.04 -23.53
C GLY A 239 1.98 -2.83 -22.56
N MET A 240 2.11 -2.51 -21.28
CA MET A 240 1.44 -3.23 -20.20
C MET A 240 0.52 -2.31 -19.40
N VAL A 241 -0.70 -2.78 -19.14
CA VAL A 241 -1.59 -2.20 -18.14
C VAL A 241 -1.56 -3.07 -16.88
N VAL A 242 -1.20 -2.48 -15.77
CA VAL A 242 -1.09 -3.13 -14.46
C VAL A 242 -2.21 -2.63 -13.57
N LEU A 243 -3.28 -3.41 -13.43
CA LEU A 243 -4.39 -3.12 -12.53
C LEU A 243 -4.06 -3.61 -11.13
N PHE A 244 -3.61 -2.76 -10.24
CA PHE A 244 -3.26 -3.17 -8.87
C PHE A 244 -4.25 -2.68 -7.79
N GLY A 245 -5.28 -1.95 -8.19
CA GLY A 245 -6.35 -1.47 -7.32
C GLY A 245 -7.69 -1.33 -8.04
N ALA A 246 -8.73 -0.90 -7.33
CA ALA A 246 -10.06 -0.66 -7.85
C ALA A 246 -10.79 0.44 -7.03
N ALA A 247 -10.12 1.56 -6.78
CA ALA A 247 -10.61 2.60 -5.87
C ALA A 247 -11.91 3.28 -6.35
N SER A 248 -12.20 3.25 -7.65
CA SER A 248 -13.49 3.76 -8.21
C SER A 248 -14.51 2.66 -8.51
N GLY A 249 -14.20 1.42 -8.16
CA GLY A 249 -15.02 0.24 -8.47
C GLY A 249 -14.31 -0.71 -9.45
N PRO A 250 -14.93 -1.86 -9.76
CA PRO A 250 -14.36 -2.85 -10.66
C PRO A 250 -14.29 -2.29 -12.10
N THR A 251 -13.38 -2.84 -12.90
CA THR A 251 -13.34 -2.55 -14.34
C THR A 251 -14.64 -2.97 -15.01
N PRO A 252 -15.07 -2.27 -16.07
CA PRO A 252 -16.16 -2.76 -16.91
C PRO A 252 -15.80 -4.10 -17.54
N ALA A 253 -16.79 -4.90 -17.85
CA ALA A 253 -16.58 -6.08 -18.71
C ALA A 253 -16.10 -5.62 -20.09
N PHE A 254 -15.11 -6.31 -20.64
CA PHE A 254 -14.56 -5.99 -21.97
C PHE A 254 -14.18 -7.27 -22.73
N ASP A 255 -14.20 -7.18 -24.04
CA ASP A 255 -13.73 -8.25 -24.93
C ASP A 255 -12.18 -8.22 -24.97
N PRO A 256 -11.48 -9.33 -24.69
CA PRO A 256 -10.02 -9.41 -24.81
C PRO A 256 -9.46 -9.00 -26.19
N GLU A 257 -10.24 -9.13 -27.27
CA GLU A 257 -9.88 -8.64 -28.60
C GLU A 257 -9.55 -7.13 -28.60
N LEU A 258 -10.06 -6.39 -27.63
CA LEU A 258 -9.72 -4.98 -27.44
C LEU A 258 -8.23 -4.77 -27.20
N LEU A 259 -7.56 -5.69 -26.47
CA LEU A 259 -6.11 -5.61 -26.22
C LEU A 259 -5.32 -5.70 -27.53
N ASN A 260 -5.75 -6.58 -28.45
CA ASN A 260 -5.16 -6.67 -29.79
C ASN A 260 -5.39 -5.36 -30.56
N LYS A 261 -6.63 -4.89 -30.66
CA LYS A 261 -6.99 -3.66 -31.37
C LYS A 261 -6.28 -2.40 -30.86
N LYS A 262 -5.96 -2.35 -29.58
CA LYS A 262 -5.25 -1.24 -28.94
C LYS A 262 -3.72 -1.33 -29.06
N GLY A 263 -3.19 -2.38 -29.73
CA GLY A 263 -1.76 -2.53 -30.00
C GLY A 263 -1.11 -3.76 -29.34
N CYS A 264 -1.83 -4.86 -29.25
CA CYS A 264 -1.35 -6.13 -28.67
C CYS A 264 -0.87 -5.94 -27.22
N LEU A 265 -1.71 -5.31 -26.40
CA LEU A 265 -1.37 -4.92 -25.03
C LEU A 265 -1.32 -6.13 -24.08
N PHE A 266 -0.49 -6.02 -23.06
CA PHE A 266 -0.50 -6.92 -21.90
C PHE A 266 -1.39 -6.33 -20.79
N LEU A 267 -2.16 -7.20 -20.14
CA LEU A 267 -2.97 -6.83 -18.99
C LEU A 267 -2.68 -7.79 -17.84
N THR A 268 -2.42 -7.25 -16.64
CA THR A 268 -2.20 -8.07 -15.45
C THR A 268 -2.89 -7.47 -14.22
N ARG A 269 -3.23 -8.37 -13.27
CA ARG A 269 -3.82 -7.99 -11.97
C ARG A 269 -2.98 -8.60 -10.84
N PRO A 270 -1.84 -8.00 -10.50
CA PRO A 270 -0.95 -8.54 -9.47
C PRO A 270 -1.44 -8.23 -8.05
N SER A 271 -0.85 -8.90 -7.06
CA SER A 271 -1.10 -8.69 -5.64
C SER A 271 0.20 -8.74 -4.86
N VAL A 272 0.32 -7.90 -3.82
CA VAL A 272 1.49 -7.86 -2.92
C VAL A 272 1.67 -9.16 -2.13
N PHE A 273 0.60 -9.90 -1.85
CA PHE A 273 0.64 -11.09 -1.01
C PHE A 273 1.43 -12.25 -1.63
N PRO A 274 1.17 -12.71 -2.85
CA PRO A 274 1.96 -13.74 -3.49
C PRO A 274 3.43 -13.34 -3.69
N HIS A 275 3.70 -12.07 -3.98
CA HIS A 275 5.07 -11.55 -4.15
C HIS A 275 5.90 -11.55 -2.86
N ASN A 276 5.26 -11.73 -1.69
CA ASN A 276 5.87 -11.71 -0.38
C ASN A 276 5.43 -12.91 0.49
N ALA A 277 5.04 -14.01 -0.13
CA ALA A 277 4.57 -15.21 0.58
C ALA A 277 5.72 -15.94 1.28
N ASP A 278 6.85 -16.10 0.61
CA ASP A 278 8.06 -16.70 1.14
C ASP A 278 8.85 -15.70 1.98
N ALA A 279 9.36 -16.17 3.16
CA ALA A 279 10.05 -15.31 4.12
C ALA A 279 11.38 -14.74 3.59
N SER A 280 12.12 -15.50 2.76
CA SER A 280 13.38 -15.02 2.19
C SER A 280 13.14 -13.94 1.16
N THR A 281 12.17 -14.13 0.28
CA THR A 281 11.71 -13.14 -0.71
C THR A 281 11.17 -11.90 -0.03
N PHE A 282 10.36 -12.06 1.03
CA PHE A 282 9.86 -10.94 1.82
C PHE A 282 11.00 -10.08 2.40
N ARG A 283 12.00 -10.72 3.04
CA ARG A 283 13.16 -10.01 3.58
C ARG A 283 13.99 -9.31 2.50
N ALA A 284 14.20 -9.93 1.36
CA ALA A 284 14.93 -9.34 0.24
C ALA A 284 14.19 -8.11 -0.33
N ASN A 285 12.87 -8.21 -0.53
CA ASN A 285 12.05 -7.10 -0.97
C ASN A 285 12.01 -5.95 0.06
N ALA A 286 11.97 -6.28 1.36
CA ALA A 286 12.03 -5.31 2.44
C ALA A 286 13.38 -4.57 2.48
N ALA A 287 14.49 -5.29 2.29
CA ALA A 287 15.81 -4.68 2.20
C ALA A 287 15.91 -3.70 1.03
N ASP A 288 15.30 -4.02 -0.10
CA ASP A 288 15.19 -3.16 -1.27
C ASP A 288 14.40 -1.86 -0.96
N VAL A 289 13.28 -2.00 -0.24
CA VAL A 289 12.49 -0.85 0.22
C VAL A 289 13.30 0.05 1.15
N PHE A 290 13.95 -0.51 2.16
CA PHE A 290 14.77 0.27 3.09
C PHE A 290 16.00 0.91 2.41
N SER A 291 16.60 0.23 1.43
CA SER A 291 17.66 0.81 0.60
C SER A 291 17.17 2.01 -0.20
N ALA A 292 15.96 1.92 -0.77
CA ALA A 292 15.33 3.02 -1.49
C ALA A 292 14.98 4.20 -0.56
N MET A 293 14.59 3.93 0.70
CA MET A 293 14.40 4.97 1.72
C MET A 293 15.72 5.63 2.11
N ALA A 294 16.76 4.84 2.39
CA ALA A 294 18.07 5.33 2.80
C ALA A 294 18.76 6.18 1.71
N SER A 295 18.57 5.82 0.44
CA SER A 295 19.10 6.60 -0.71
C SER A 295 18.27 7.84 -1.03
N GLY A 296 17.10 8.04 -0.39
CA GLY A 296 16.17 9.12 -0.70
C GLY A 296 15.36 8.90 -1.99
N ALA A 297 15.48 7.74 -2.65
CA ALA A 297 14.68 7.41 -3.83
C ALA A 297 13.17 7.37 -3.50
N ILE A 298 12.82 7.00 -2.26
CA ILE A 298 11.47 7.11 -1.72
C ILE A 298 11.51 7.72 -0.32
N LYS A 299 10.42 8.39 0.08
CA LYS A 299 10.27 8.93 1.44
C LYS A 299 8.81 8.86 1.90
N ALA A 300 8.61 8.84 3.20
CA ALA A 300 7.28 8.99 3.78
C ALA A 300 6.68 10.36 3.43
N THR A 301 5.41 10.36 3.09
CA THR A 301 4.58 11.56 2.97
C THR A 301 3.30 11.27 3.76
N ILE A 302 3.31 11.66 5.03
CA ILE A 302 2.19 11.44 5.94
C ILE A 302 1.23 12.61 5.78
N GLY A 303 0.06 12.33 5.20
CA GLY A 303 -0.96 13.35 4.94
C GLY A 303 -1.95 13.51 6.09
N ALA A 304 -2.13 12.47 6.92
CA ALA A 304 -3.03 12.53 8.06
C ALA A 304 -2.62 11.54 9.16
N ARG A 305 -2.94 11.90 10.41
CA ARG A 305 -2.77 11.04 11.59
C ARG A 305 -4.11 10.92 12.31
N TYR A 306 -4.42 9.72 12.77
CA TYR A 306 -5.60 9.41 13.57
C TYR A 306 -5.21 8.49 14.71
N THR A 307 -6.04 8.41 15.74
CA THR A 307 -5.93 7.40 16.80
C THR A 307 -6.77 6.16 16.46
N LEU A 308 -6.59 5.06 17.19
CA LEU A 308 -7.47 3.88 17.06
C LEU A 308 -8.95 4.22 17.28
N ALA A 309 -9.26 5.13 18.19
CA ALA A 309 -10.62 5.60 18.44
C ALA A 309 -11.21 6.38 17.23
N GLN A 310 -10.36 6.95 16.38
CA GLN A 310 -10.75 7.71 15.19
C GLN A 310 -10.76 6.88 13.90
N MET A 311 -10.67 5.55 13.98
CA MET A 311 -10.60 4.70 12.79
C MET A 311 -11.77 4.90 11.83
N ALA A 312 -12.99 5.08 12.35
CA ALA A 312 -14.16 5.34 11.51
C ALA A 312 -14.03 6.66 10.73
N GLU A 313 -13.44 7.69 11.35
CA GLU A 313 -13.15 8.97 10.70
C GLU A 313 -12.09 8.83 9.61
N ALA A 314 -10.99 8.13 9.89
CA ALA A 314 -9.93 7.85 8.92
C ALA A 314 -10.47 7.13 7.68
N HIS A 315 -11.32 6.11 7.87
CA HIS A 315 -11.95 5.38 6.77
C HIS A 315 -12.86 6.29 5.94
N ARG A 316 -13.73 7.10 6.58
CA ARG A 316 -14.61 8.04 5.87
C ARG A 316 -13.82 9.07 5.05
N ALA A 317 -12.75 9.64 5.62
CA ALA A 317 -11.90 10.61 4.93
C ALA A 317 -11.22 10.00 3.69
N ALA A 318 -10.76 8.74 3.79
CA ALA A 318 -10.17 8.02 2.67
C ALA A 318 -11.20 7.69 1.57
N GLU A 319 -12.40 7.23 1.94
CA GLU A 319 -13.50 6.94 1.01
C GLU A 319 -13.98 8.21 0.29
N ALA A 320 -14.04 9.34 0.99
CA ALA A 320 -14.35 10.64 0.43
C ALA A 320 -13.24 11.25 -0.44
N ARG A 321 -12.07 10.55 -0.56
CA ARG A 321 -10.89 11.02 -1.31
C ARG A 321 -10.35 12.37 -0.81
N GLN A 322 -10.57 12.70 0.47
CA GLN A 322 -10.11 13.93 1.10
C GLN A 322 -8.66 13.84 1.58
N THR A 323 -8.06 12.64 1.56
CA THR A 323 -6.71 12.40 2.01
C THR A 323 -5.70 12.44 0.87
N THR A 324 -4.45 12.75 1.19
CA THR A 324 -3.28 12.71 0.32
C THR A 324 -2.14 12.01 1.05
N GLY A 325 -1.19 11.45 0.33
CA GLY A 325 -0.10 10.70 0.96
C GLY A 325 -0.59 9.48 1.76
N SER A 326 0.14 9.14 2.80
CA SER A 326 -0.19 8.04 3.71
C SER A 326 -0.99 8.51 4.92
N ILE A 327 -1.91 7.67 5.37
CA ILE A 327 -2.57 7.81 6.68
C ILE A 327 -1.83 6.90 7.66
N VAL A 328 -1.50 7.43 8.83
CA VAL A 328 -0.91 6.70 9.95
C VAL A 328 -1.86 6.75 11.14
N ILE A 329 -2.01 5.60 11.79
CA ILE A 329 -2.77 5.49 13.03
C ILE A 329 -1.79 5.38 14.18
N VAL A 330 -1.94 6.24 15.17
CA VAL A 330 -1.19 6.19 16.43
C VAL A 330 -2.08 5.45 17.43
N PRO A 331 -1.64 4.28 17.94
CA PRO A 331 -2.43 3.46 18.87
C PRO A 331 -2.73 4.14 20.20
#